data_efb2be120a2f102a56ef179a95cb9180
#
_entry.id   efb2be120a2f102a56ef179a95cb9180
#
_cell.length_a   1.000
_cell.length_b   1.000
_cell.length_c   1.000
_cell.angle_alpha   90.00
_cell.angle_beta   90.00
_cell.angle_gamma   90.00
#
_symmetry.space_group_name_H-M   'P 1'
#
loop_
_entity.id
_entity.type
_entity.pdbx_description
1 polymer ?
#
loop_
_entity_poly.entity_id
_entity_poly.type
_entity_poly.pdbx_seq_one_letter_code
_entity_poly.pdbx_strand_id
1 'polypeptide(L)'
;MQLRELVELAVKKNSAQGVLLSGGLDSSIVAAVASRNLKLTGVTVLLGDAPDLRFAKIVAERFSIDHIIIPINEKVAEAAAQDAVKIMKSFDPMEIRNDATILIGLRAANDHGIGEVMTGDAGDELFAGYSFLFGRSHDELVRSLRNMWKVMRFASASIAKSLGMQAKMPFLEQPLKEFAMNIDPELKIHKEHDQTYGKWILRKAFEDLLPAEIIWRTKMPIERGSGTSTLPNYFSSKISDAEFSKKAKEYLQSDGVHIRDKEHLFYYETYEREFGSPRGFGEGSKICRGCGAYLLEVMEFCRTCGMSPA
;
A
#
# COMPACT_ATOMS: atom_id res chain seq x y z
N MET A 1 -26.66 0.22 -7.47
CA MET A 1 -26.57 0.68 -8.86
C MET A 1 -25.52 1.79 -9.01
N GLN A 2 -25.72 2.97 -8.44
CA GLN A 2 -24.83 4.14 -8.63
C GLN A 2 -23.34 3.91 -8.36
N LEU A 3 -22.92 3.25 -7.25
CA LEU A 3 -21.53 3.01 -6.94
C LEU A 3 -20.82 2.14 -7.99
N ARG A 4 -21.48 1.06 -8.43
CA ARG A 4 -20.93 0.17 -9.44
C ARG A 4 -20.68 0.89 -10.76
N GLU A 5 -21.64 1.68 -11.22
CA GLU A 5 -21.52 2.50 -12.44
C GLU A 5 -20.34 3.50 -12.33
N LEU A 6 -20.18 4.14 -11.16
CA LEU A 6 -19.05 5.05 -10.93
C LEU A 6 -17.71 4.34 -10.98
N VAL A 7 -17.60 3.14 -10.38
CA VAL A 7 -16.35 2.34 -10.44
C VAL A 7 -16.08 1.87 -11.88
N GLU A 8 -17.10 1.38 -12.60
CA GLU A 8 -16.94 0.95 -13.99
C GLU A 8 -16.50 2.12 -14.90
N LEU A 9 -17.08 3.30 -14.70
CA LEU A 9 -16.66 4.51 -15.42
C LEU A 9 -15.23 4.93 -15.05
N ALA A 10 -14.88 4.90 -13.77
CA ALA A 10 -13.55 5.24 -13.29
C ALA A 10 -12.48 4.30 -13.85
N VAL A 11 -12.72 3.00 -13.86
CA VAL A 11 -11.82 2.01 -14.47
C VAL A 11 -11.69 2.25 -15.97
N LYS A 12 -12.79 2.52 -16.68
CA LYS A 12 -12.76 2.81 -18.12
C LYS A 12 -11.93 4.05 -18.44
N LYS A 13 -12.05 5.12 -17.66
CA LYS A 13 -11.26 6.35 -17.84
C LYS A 13 -9.78 6.17 -17.51
N ASN A 14 -9.47 5.27 -16.60
CA ASN A 14 -8.11 4.94 -16.16
C ASN A 14 -7.59 3.63 -16.78
N SER A 15 -8.13 3.22 -17.93
CA SER A 15 -7.77 1.96 -18.59
C SER A 15 -6.27 1.87 -18.87
N ALA A 16 -5.67 0.73 -18.55
CA ALA A 16 -4.28 0.38 -18.85
C ALA A 16 -4.18 -1.13 -19.12
N GLN A 17 -3.13 -1.55 -19.82
CA GLN A 17 -2.91 -2.96 -20.13
C GLN A 17 -2.45 -3.77 -18.92
N GLY A 18 -1.82 -3.13 -17.94
CA GLY A 18 -1.35 -3.77 -16.71
C GLY A 18 -2.24 -3.51 -15.50
N VAL A 19 -2.23 -4.43 -14.53
CA VAL A 19 -2.79 -4.23 -13.18
C VAL A 19 -1.89 -4.90 -12.14
N LEU A 20 -1.57 -4.21 -11.04
CA LEU A 20 -1.00 -4.87 -9.87
C LEU A 20 -2.09 -5.70 -9.19
N LEU A 21 -1.97 -7.02 -9.28
CA LEU A 21 -3.00 -7.97 -8.89
C LEU A 21 -2.59 -8.71 -7.60
N SER A 22 -3.12 -8.27 -6.46
CA SER A 22 -2.90 -8.93 -5.17
C SER A 22 -3.98 -9.97 -4.80
N GLY A 23 -5.05 -10.06 -5.58
CA GLY A 23 -6.22 -10.86 -5.19
C GLY A 23 -6.97 -10.27 -3.98
N GLY A 24 -6.64 -9.06 -3.54
CA GLY A 24 -7.43 -8.26 -2.61
C GLY A 24 -8.65 -7.67 -3.30
N LEU A 25 -9.66 -7.22 -2.53
CA LEU A 25 -10.93 -6.73 -3.07
C LEU A 25 -10.74 -5.66 -4.15
N ASP A 26 -9.95 -4.61 -3.85
CA ASP A 26 -9.82 -3.44 -4.72
C ASP A 26 -9.15 -3.77 -6.05
N SER A 27 -7.99 -4.43 -6.00
CA SER A 27 -7.28 -4.86 -7.22
C SER A 27 -8.10 -5.84 -8.04
N SER A 28 -8.90 -6.68 -7.38
CA SER A 28 -9.78 -7.65 -8.05
C SER A 28 -10.97 -6.97 -8.73
N ILE A 29 -11.57 -5.94 -8.12
CA ILE A 29 -12.63 -5.14 -8.75
C ILE A 29 -12.08 -4.44 -9.98
N VAL A 30 -10.93 -3.76 -9.86
CA VAL A 30 -10.28 -3.07 -10.99
C VAL A 30 -9.99 -4.06 -12.13
N ALA A 31 -9.39 -5.19 -11.82
CA ALA A 31 -9.05 -6.22 -12.80
C ALA A 31 -10.30 -6.83 -13.48
N ALA A 32 -11.33 -7.18 -12.70
CA ALA A 32 -12.56 -7.76 -13.22
C ALA A 32 -13.34 -6.81 -14.13
N VAL A 33 -13.36 -5.52 -13.80
CA VAL A 33 -14.04 -4.51 -14.64
C VAL A 33 -13.23 -4.23 -15.91
N ALA A 34 -11.90 -4.06 -15.80
CA ALA A 34 -11.05 -3.75 -16.93
C ALA A 34 -11.00 -4.89 -17.97
N SER A 35 -10.94 -6.14 -17.52
CA SER A 35 -10.85 -7.33 -18.38
C SER A 35 -12.05 -7.53 -19.33
N ARG A 36 -13.19 -6.87 -19.04
CA ARG A 36 -14.34 -6.92 -19.93
C ARG A 36 -14.12 -6.25 -21.28
N ASN A 37 -13.19 -5.28 -21.33
CA ASN A 37 -12.97 -4.45 -22.52
C ASN A 37 -11.52 -4.45 -23.01
N LEU A 38 -10.60 -5.07 -22.26
CA LEU A 38 -9.16 -5.07 -22.53
C LEU A 38 -8.58 -6.46 -22.37
N LYS A 39 -7.59 -6.79 -23.18
CA LYS A 39 -6.68 -7.87 -22.88
C LYS A 39 -5.76 -7.37 -21.76
N LEU A 40 -5.97 -7.87 -20.54
CA LEU A 40 -5.33 -7.37 -19.33
C LEU A 40 -4.21 -8.30 -18.89
N THR A 41 -3.11 -7.73 -18.42
CA THR A 41 -2.01 -8.46 -17.79
C THR A 41 -1.96 -8.11 -16.29
N GLY A 42 -2.14 -9.11 -15.43
CA GLY A 42 -1.99 -8.99 -13.97
C GLY A 42 -0.57 -9.29 -13.54
N VAL A 43 -0.02 -8.50 -12.64
CA VAL A 43 1.32 -8.71 -12.07
C VAL A 43 1.20 -8.95 -10.57
N THR A 44 1.76 -10.07 -10.09
CA THR A 44 1.80 -10.44 -8.66
C THR A 44 3.22 -10.75 -8.24
N VAL A 45 3.69 -10.11 -7.17
CA VAL A 45 5.01 -10.34 -6.57
C VAL A 45 4.86 -11.17 -5.31
N LEU A 46 5.77 -12.12 -5.10
CA LEU A 46 5.74 -12.99 -3.91
C LEU A 46 7.15 -13.31 -3.40
N LEU A 47 7.29 -13.23 -2.08
CA LEU A 47 8.45 -13.69 -1.33
C LEU A 47 8.07 -14.92 -0.51
N GLY A 48 8.68 -16.06 -0.82
CA GLY A 48 8.36 -17.32 -0.14
C GLY A 48 6.91 -17.76 -0.32
N ASP A 49 6.28 -18.22 0.76
CA ASP A 49 4.88 -18.64 0.77
C ASP A 49 3.96 -17.41 0.97
N ALA A 50 3.63 -16.75 -0.13
CA ALA A 50 2.80 -15.54 -0.17
C ALA A 50 1.31 -15.88 -0.32
N PRO A 51 0.47 -15.66 0.71
CA PRO A 51 -0.95 -16.05 0.69
C PRO A 51 -1.77 -15.36 -0.39
N ASP A 52 -1.36 -14.20 -0.88
CA ASP A 52 -2.06 -13.46 -1.93
C ASP A 52 -2.07 -14.19 -3.28
N LEU A 53 -1.07 -15.02 -3.56
CA LEU A 53 -0.94 -15.72 -4.83
C LEU A 53 -2.17 -16.57 -5.18
N ARG A 54 -2.72 -17.30 -4.18
CA ARG A 54 -3.93 -18.10 -4.39
C ARG A 54 -5.08 -17.25 -4.89
N PHE A 55 -5.31 -16.10 -4.27
CA PHE A 55 -6.43 -15.23 -4.60
C PHE A 55 -6.21 -14.48 -5.93
N ALA A 56 -4.97 -14.07 -6.21
CA ALA A 56 -4.62 -13.47 -7.51
C ALA A 56 -4.85 -14.46 -8.66
N LYS A 57 -4.50 -15.75 -8.49
CA LYS A 57 -4.77 -16.81 -9.47
C LYS A 57 -6.26 -17.00 -9.73
N ILE A 58 -7.10 -17.06 -8.67
CA ILE A 58 -8.55 -17.19 -8.81
C ILE A 58 -9.11 -16.06 -9.67
N VAL A 59 -8.66 -14.82 -9.42
CA VAL A 59 -9.12 -13.65 -10.21
C VAL A 59 -8.61 -13.74 -11.65
N ALA A 60 -7.33 -14.04 -11.85
CA ALA A 60 -6.75 -14.14 -13.18
C ALA A 60 -7.44 -15.23 -14.04
N GLU A 61 -7.69 -16.40 -13.49
CA GLU A 61 -8.40 -17.51 -14.15
C GLU A 61 -9.86 -17.12 -14.46
N ARG A 62 -10.57 -16.58 -13.47
CA ARG A 62 -12.00 -16.23 -13.60
C ARG A 62 -12.27 -15.20 -14.69
N PHE A 63 -11.34 -14.27 -14.90
CA PHE A 63 -11.48 -13.15 -15.83
C PHE A 63 -10.55 -13.24 -17.05
N SER A 64 -9.91 -14.39 -17.27
CA SER A 64 -9.01 -14.63 -18.41
C SER A 64 -7.90 -13.57 -18.53
N ILE A 65 -7.29 -13.22 -17.42
CA ILE A 65 -6.21 -12.23 -17.32
C ILE A 65 -4.87 -12.95 -17.50
N ASP A 66 -4.03 -12.47 -18.40
CA ASP A 66 -2.65 -12.95 -18.53
C ASP A 66 -1.90 -12.66 -17.21
N HIS A 67 -1.35 -13.69 -16.55
CA HIS A 67 -0.84 -13.54 -15.19
C HIS A 67 0.67 -13.72 -15.10
N ILE A 68 1.39 -12.62 -14.86
CA ILE A 68 2.82 -12.61 -14.57
C ILE A 68 3.02 -12.76 -13.06
N ILE A 69 3.66 -13.85 -12.66
CA ILE A 69 3.98 -14.16 -11.27
C ILE A 69 5.48 -14.00 -11.07
N ILE A 70 5.89 -13.14 -10.14
CA ILE A 70 7.28 -12.79 -9.87
C ILE A 70 7.70 -13.34 -8.50
N PRO A 71 8.25 -14.55 -8.44
CA PRO A 71 8.88 -15.06 -7.21
C PRO A 71 10.19 -14.32 -6.99
N ILE A 72 10.39 -13.85 -5.76
CA ILE A 72 11.62 -13.18 -5.35
C ILE A 72 12.23 -13.85 -4.12
N ASN A 73 13.49 -13.56 -3.86
CA ASN A 73 14.17 -13.89 -2.61
C ASN A 73 14.46 -12.63 -1.80
N GLU A 74 14.98 -12.81 -0.58
CA GLU A 74 15.25 -11.72 0.35
C GLU A 74 16.31 -10.72 -0.19
N LYS A 75 17.26 -11.16 -1.01
CA LYS A 75 18.27 -10.27 -1.63
C LYS A 75 17.64 -9.34 -2.66
N VAL A 76 16.70 -9.83 -3.46
CA VAL A 76 15.93 -9.01 -4.40
C VAL A 76 15.06 -8.03 -3.65
N ALA A 77 14.39 -8.47 -2.57
CA ALA A 77 13.56 -7.61 -1.74
C ALA A 77 14.40 -6.54 -1.03
N GLU A 78 15.58 -6.87 -0.52
CA GLU A 78 16.54 -5.93 0.09
C GLU A 78 16.98 -4.84 -0.90
N ALA A 79 17.39 -5.23 -2.12
CA ALA A 79 17.78 -4.26 -3.15
C ALA A 79 16.61 -3.34 -3.55
N ALA A 80 15.42 -3.89 -3.71
CA ALA A 80 14.23 -3.10 -4.00
C ALA A 80 13.85 -2.16 -2.84
N ALA A 81 14.04 -2.60 -1.59
CA ALA A 81 13.81 -1.76 -0.41
C ALA A 81 14.78 -0.57 -0.36
N GLN A 82 16.07 -0.76 -0.68
CA GLN A 82 17.02 0.34 -0.78
C GLN A 82 16.61 1.37 -1.83
N ASP A 83 16.14 0.92 -2.99
CA ASP A 83 15.65 1.82 -4.04
C ASP A 83 14.34 2.51 -3.61
N ALA A 84 13.45 1.80 -2.92
CA ALA A 84 12.21 2.36 -2.37
C ALA A 84 12.51 3.47 -1.34
N VAL A 85 13.49 3.28 -0.44
CA VAL A 85 13.96 4.33 0.49
C VAL A 85 14.34 5.60 -0.26
N LYS A 86 15.10 5.48 -1.36
CA LYS A 86 15.55 6.63 -2.16
C LYS A 86 14.38 7.32 -2.89
N ILE A 87 13.49 6.53 -3.50
CA ILE A 87 12.34 7.08 -4.25
C ILE A 87 11.35 7.76 -3.32
N MET A 88 11.03 7.11 -2.20
CA MET A 88 9.99 7.57 -1.28
C MET A 88 10.49 8.57 -0.24
N LYS A 89 11.81 8.65 -0.05
CA LYS A 89 12.46 9.46 0.99
C LYS A 89 11.93 9.12 2.39
N SER A 90 11.80 7.83 2.64
CA SER A 90 11.27 7.24 3.86
C SER A 90 12.16 6.09 4.30
N PHE A 91 12.20 5.82 5.59
CA PHE A 91 12.80 4.64 6.18
C PHE A 91 11.87 3.94 7.17
N ASP A 92 10.54 4.20 7.04
CA ASP A 92 9.51 3.45 7.77
C ASP A 92 9.47 1.99 7.28
N PRO A 93 9.79 1.00 8.14
CA PRO A 93 9.87 -0.39 7.72
C PRO A 93 8.59 -0.93 7.09
N MET A 94 7.41 -0.53 7.58
CA MET A 94 6.15 -1.00 7.04
C MET A 94 5.90 -0.43 5.63
N GLU A 95 6.09 0.88 5.44
CA GLU A 95 5.96 1.51 4.11
C GLU A 95 6.98 0.89 3.14
N ILE A 96 8.25 0.80 3.52
CA ILE A 96 9.30 0.31 2.62
C ILE A 96 9.10 -1.14 2.18
N ARG A 97 8.59 -2.04 3.03
CA ARG A 97 8.23 -3.40 2.62
C ARG A 97 7.14 -3.41 1.53
N ASN A 98 6.13 -2.57 1.70
CA ASN A 98 5.04 -2.41 0.72
C ASN A 98 5.56 -1.81 -0.59
N ASP A 99 6.36 -0.76 -0.49
CA ASP A 99 6.91 -0.01 -1.61
C ASP A 99 7.88 -0.84 -2.44
N ALA A 100 8.71 -1.66 -1.79
CA ALA A 100 9.58 -2.63 -2.46
C ALA A 100 8.79 -3.63 -3.30
N THR A 101 7.67 -4.13 -2.77
CA THR A 101 6.76 -5.04 -3.50
C THR A 101 6.16 -4.35 -4.73
N ILE A 102 5.67 -3.12 -4.57
CA ILE A 102 5.12 -2.31 -5.67
C ILE A 102 6.20 -2.03 -6.73
N LEU A 103 7.41 -1.64 -6.30
CA LEU A 103 8.54 -1.36 -7.19
C LEU A 103 8.91 -2.57 -8.05
N ILE A 104 9.01 -3.76 -7.45
CA ILE A 104 9.31 -5.00 -8.19
C ILE A 104 8.20 -5.30 -9.18
N GLY A 105 6.94 -5.16 -8.79
CA GLY A 105 5.79 -5.39 -9.67
C GLY A 105 5.75 -4.44 -10.86
N LEU A 106 6.04 -3.15 -10.65
CA LEU A 106 6.10 -2.16 -11.71
C LEU A 106 7.32 -2.37 -12.62
N ARG A 107 8.49 -2.74 -12.10
CA ARG A 107 9.65 -3.13 -12.92
C ARG A 107 9.32 -4.31 -13.81
N ALA A 108 8.71 -5.35 -13.24
CA ALA A 108 8.32 -6.52 -14.03
C ALA A 108 7.31 -6.17 -15.13
N ALA A 109 6.34 -5.29 -14.86
CA ALA A 109 5.43 -4.78 -15.90
C ALA A 109 6.20 -4.06 -17.02
N ASN A 110 7.12 -3.16 -16.65
CA ASN A 110 7.94 -2.40 -17.59
C ASN A 110 8.81 -3.32 -18.47
N ASP A 111 9.44 -4.33 -17.88
CA ASP A 111 10.26 -5.33 -18.57
C ASP A 111 9.45 -6.15 -19.60
N HIS A 112 8.13 -6.25 -19.43
CA HIS A 112 7.18 -6.84 -20.36
C HIS A 112 6.56 -5.82 -21.34
N GLY A 113 7.09 -4.59 -21.40
CA GLY A 113 6.61 -3.54 -22.30
C GLY A 113 5.32 -2.85 -21.86
N ILE A 114 4.90 -3.00 -20.60
CA ILE A 114 3.69 -2.40 -20.04
C ILE A 114 4.06 -1.09 -19.33
N GLY A 115 3.84 0.03 -20.00
CA GLY A 115 4.17 1.36 -19.47
C GLY A 115 3.11 2.00 -18.57
N GLU A 116 1.88 1.47 -18.57
CA GLU A 116 0.78 1.93 -17.75
C GLU A 116 0.16 0.78 -16.95
N VAL A 117 -0.01 0.97 -15.64
CA VAL A 117 -0.49 -0.07 -14.73
C VAL A 117 -1.58 0.46 -13.82
N MET A 118 -2.73 -0.20 -13.77
CA MET A 118 -3.80 0.10 -12.82
C MET A 118 -3.47 -0.47 -11.45
N THR A 119 -3.94 0.23 -10.41
CA THR A 119 -3.83 -0.21 -9.00
C THR A 119 -5.16 -0.11 -8.28
N GLY A 120 -5.26 -0.81 -7.14
CA GLY A 120 -6.40 -0.71 -6.22
C GLY A 120 -6.25 0.41 -5.18
N ASP A 121 -5.30 1.31 -5.35
CA ASP A 121 -5.00 2.40 -4.42
C ASP A 121 -6.24 3.25 -4.14
N ALA A 122 -6.34 3.78 -2.93
CA ALA A 122 -7.43 4.56 -2.37
C ALA A 122 -8.70 3.78 -2.01
N GLY A 123 -8.82 2.50 -2.34
CA GLY A 123 -9.97 1.69 -1.95
C GLY A 123 -10.14 1.58 -0.42
N ASP A 124 -9.04 1.37 0.30
CA ASP A 124 -9.04 1.30 1.77
C ASP A 124 -9.38 2.65 2.41
N GLU A 125 -8.79 3.73 1.92
CA GLU A 125 -8.95 5.08 2.45
C GLU A 125 -10.35 5.62 2.23
N LEU A 126 -10.90 5.42 1.05
CA LEU A 126 -12.21 5.95 0.67
C LEU A 126 -13.37 5.14 1.27
N PHE A 127 -13.19 3.83 1.42
CA PHE A 127 -14.26 2.92 1.86
C PHE A 127 -14.01 2.27 3.22
N ALA A 128 -13.15 2.85 4.06
CA ALA A 128 -12.89 2.39 5.44
C ALA A 128 -12.43 0.92 5.51
N GLY A 129 -11.41 0.56 4.72
CA GLY A 129 -10.90 -0.82 4.66
C GLY A 129 -10.06 -1.25 5.85
N TYR A 130 -9.59 -0.34 6.69
CA TYR A 130 -8.68 -0.60 7.79
C TYR A 130 -9.39 -0.98 9.09
N SER A 131 -8.97 -2.07 9.73
CA SER A 131 -9.59 -2.57 10.97
C SER A 131 -9.49 -1.61 12.15
N PHE A 132 -8.50 -0.71 12.19
CA PHE A 132 -8.39 0.30 13.25
C PHE A 132 -9.51 1.36 13.22
N LEU A 133 -10.30 1.39 12.14
CA LEU A 133 -11.50 2.23 12.04
C LEU A 133 -12.75 1.57 12.64
N PHE A 134 -12.69 0.25 12.88
CA PHE A 134 -13.85 -0.51 13.35
C PHE A 134 -14.17 -0.17 14.81
N GLY A 135 -15.48 -0.16 15.17
CA GLY A 135 -15.93 0.12 16.52
C GLY A 135 -15.84 1.59 16.95
N ARG A 136 -15.43 2.50 16.08
CA ARG A 136 -15.47 3.95 16.32
C ARG A 136 -16.92 4.43 16.30
N SER A 137 -17.23 5.45 17.10
CA SER A 137 -18.50 6.18 16.97
C SER A 137 -18.59 6.86 15.60
N HIS A 138 -19.81 7.24 15.20
CA HIS A 138 -20.02 7.93 13.92
C HIS A 138 -19.09 9.15 13.74
N ASP A 139 -19.07 10.05 14.74
CA ASP A 139 -18.27 11.28 14.68
C ASP A 139 -16.76 11.02 14.66
N GLU A 140 -16.29 9.99 15.38
CA GLU A 140 -14.89 9.57 15.35
C GLU A 140 -14.51 8.99 14.01
N LEU A 141 -15.38 8.19 13.41
CA LEU A 141 -15.16 7.62 12.07
C LEU A 141 -15.11 8.71 11.01
N VAL A 142 -16.08 9.64 11.00
CA VAL A 142 -16.10 10.81 10.09
C VAL A 142 -14.79 11.60 10.21
N ARG A 143 -14.37 11.91 11.43
CA ARG A 143 -13.14 12.68 11.70
C ARG A 143 -11.91 11.92 11.20
N SER A 144 -11.82 10.63 11.49
CA SER A 144 -10.70 9.79 11.08
C SER A 144 -10.57 9.69 9.57
N LEU A 145 -11.67 9.47 8.86
CA LEU A 145 -11.71 9.44 7.40
C LEU A 145 -11.30 10.78 6.80
N ARG A 146 -11.85 11.89 7.30
CA ARG A 146 -11.48 13.24 6.82
C ARG A 146 -10.01 13.54 7.03
N ASN A 147 -9.41 13.16 8.17
CA ASN A 147 -7.98 13.34 8.41
C ASN A 147 -7.15 12.48 7.46
N MET A 148 -7.53 11.22 7.25
CA MET A 148 -6.87 10.32 6.31
C MET A 148 -6.88 10.88 4.88
N TRP A 149 -8.02 11.41 4.41
CA TRP A 149 -8.13 11.96 3.05
C TRP A 149 -7.27 13.20 2.81
N LYS A 150 -6.99 13.99 3.86
CA LYS A 150 -6.10 15.17 3.78
C LYS A 150 -4.64 14.80 3.53
N VAL A 151 -4.24 13.60 4.00
CA VAL A 151 -2.84 13.18 3.98
C VAL A 151 -2.60 11.93 3.11
N MET A 152 -3.62 11.36 2.44
CA MET A 152 -3.43 10.16 1.63
C MET A 152 -2.46 10.42 0.48
N ARG A 153 -1.50 9.52 0.34
CA ARG A 153 -0.48 9.49 -0.71
C ARG A 153 -0.21 8.03 -1.06
N PHE A 154 0.00 7.75 -2.33
CA PHE A 154 0.17 6.39 -2.83
C PHE A 154 1.55 6.23 -3.46
N ALA A 155 2.27 5.22 -3.00
CA ALA A 155 3.63 4.94 -3.44
C ALA A 155 3.70 4.59 -4.94
N SER A 156 2.66 3.91 -5.44
CA SER A 156 2.58 3.49 -6.85
C SER A 156 2.78 4.66 -7.83
N ALA A 157 2.26 5.86 -7.52
CA ALA A 157 2.44 7.05 -8.35
C ALA A 157 3.90 7.51 -8.41
N SER A 158 4.56 7.62 -7.26
CA SER A 158 5.95 8.06 -7.15
C SER A 158 6.91 7.04 -7.77
N ILE A 159 6.66 5.76 -7.50
CA ILE A 159 7.47 4.66 -8.02
C ILE A 159 7.31 4.53 -9.53
N ALA A 160 6.08 4.53 -10.07
CA ALA A 160 5.85 4.48 -11.51
C ALA A 160 6.55 5.65 -12.22
N LYS A 161 6.41 6.87 -11.69
CA LYS A 161 7.08 8.06 -12.23
C LYS A 161 8.61 7.89 -12.27
N SER A 162 9.22 7.31 -11.23
CA SER A 162 10.68 7.08 -11.20
C SER A 162 11.15 6.08 -12.25
N LEU A 163 10.26 5.20 -12.71
CA LEU A 163 10.50 4.22 -13.78
C LEU A 163 10.09 4.71 -15.17
N GLY A 164 9.63 5.95 -15.32
CA GLY A 164 9.09 6.47 -16.59
C GLY A 164 7.73 5.88 -16.96
N MET A 165 7.03 5.26 -16.00
CA MET A 165 5.72 4.63 -16.13
C MET A 165 4.60 5.51 -15.58
N GLN A 166 3.35 5.08 -15.78
CA GLN A 166 2.17 5.68 -15.16
C GLN A 166 1.40 4.67 -14.32
N ALA A 167 1.15 5.00 -13.05
CA ALA A 167 0.18 4.30 -12.23
C ALA A 167 -1.20 4.96 -12.41
N LYS A 168 -2.18 4.18 -12.83
CA LYS A 168 -3.58 4.58 -12.98
C LYS A 168 -4.34 4.13 -11.73
N MET A 169 -4.99 5.06 -11.05
CA MET A 169 -5.68 4.83 -9.77
C MET A 169 -7.19 5.12 -9.90
N PRO A 170 -7.99 4.15 -10.38
CA PRO A 170 -9.42 4.37 -10.67
C PRO A 170 -10.21 4.90 -9.48
N PHE A 171 -9.92 4.46 -8.25
CA PHE A 171 -10.64 4.94 -7.06
C PHE A 171 -10.41 6.43 -6.78
N LEU A 172 -9.38 7.06 -7.34
CA LEU A 172 -9.15 8.50 -7.25
C LEU A 172 -9.85 9.31 -8.33
N GLU A 173 -10.53 8.67 -9.30
CA GLU A 173 -11.32 9.38 -10.30
C GLU A 173 -12.40 10.25 -9.64
N GLN A 174 -12.47 11.51 -10.03
CA GLN A 174 -13.17 12.54 -9.27
C GLN A 174 -14.63 12.21 -8.91
N PRO A 175 -15.51 11.76 -9.81
CA PRO A 175 -16.89 11.43 -9.44
C PRO A 175 -16.99 10.27 -8.43
N LEU A 176 -16.13 9.25 -8.53
CA LEU A 176 -16.11 8.13 -7.61
C LEU A 176 -15.56 8.56 -6.24
N LYS A 177 -14.47 9.32 -6.23
CA LYS A 177 -13.87 9.87 -5.01
C LYS A 177 -14.86 10.76 -4.26
N GLU A 178 -15.52 11.69 -4.95
CA GLU A 178 -16.54 12.56 -4.35
C GLU A 178 -17.71 11.77 -3.79
N PHE A 179 -18.22 10.78 -4.53
CA PHE A 179 -19.26 9.89 -4.03
C PHE A 179 -18.81 9.19 -2.75
N ALA A 180 -17.61 8.57 -2.76
CA ALA A 180 -17.07 7.85 -1.62
C ALA A 180 -16.87 8.75 -0.38
N MET A 181 -16.46 10.01 -0.58
CA MET A 181 -16.27 10.97 0.51
C MET A 181 -17.57 11.47 1.12
N ASN A 182 -18.67 11.46 0.35
CA ASN A 182 -19.96 12.03 0.76
C ASN A 182 -20.99 10.99 1.23
N ILE A 183 -20.81 9.69 0.95
CA ILE A 183 -21.70 8.65 1.49
C ILE A 183 -21.57 8.52 3.00
N ASP A 184 -22.66 8.07 3.65
CA ASP A 184 -22.66 7.78 5.07
C ASP A 184 -21.54 6.78 5.42
N PRO A 185 -20.63 7.12 6.36
CA PRO A 185 -19.59 6.22 6.82
C PRO A 185 -20.08 4.86 7.34
N GLU A 186 -21.30 4.79 7.85
CA GLU A 186 -21.90 3.53 8.31
C GLU A 186 -22.13 2.52 7.17
N LEU A 187 -22.29 3.00 5.94
CA LEU A 187 -22.33 2.13 4.76
C LEU A 187 -20.97 1.53 4.38
N LYS A 188 -19.88 2.01 4.97
CA LYS A 188 -18.52 1.53 4.69
C LYS A 188 -18.09 0.40 5.60
N ILE A 189 -18.64 0.33 6.82
CA ILE A 189 -18.31 -0.69 7.82
C ILE A 189 -19.60 -1.36 8.27
N HIS A 190 -19.63 -2.68 8.23
CA HIS A 190 -20.80 -3.43 8.65
C HIS A 190 -20.39 -4.72 9.37
N LYS A 191 -21.16 -5.08 10.40
CA LYS A 191 -21.01 -6.35 11.11
C LYS A 191 -22.02 -7.36 10.57
N GLU A 192 -21.53 -8.50 10.09
CA GLU A 192 -22.34 -9.61 9.59
C GLU A 192 -21.75 -10.93 10.11
N HIS A 193 -22.61 -11.80 10.65
CA HIS A 193 -22.19 -13.14 11.17
C HIS A 193 -20.97 -13.07 12.11
N ASP A 194 -21.02 -12.19 13.12
CA ASP A 194 -19.94 -11.94 14.08
C ASP A 194 -18.60 -11.43 13.52
N GLN A 195 -18.53 -11.14 12.23
CA GLN A 195 -17.37 -10.53 11.60
C GLN A 195 -17.69 -9.10 11.14
N THR A 196 -16.75 -8.17 11.40
CA THR A 196 -16.85 -6.79 10.90
C THR A 196 -16.08 -6.66 9.58
N TYR A 197 -16.75 -6.11 8.58
CA TYR A 197 -16.19 -5.86 7.26
C TYR A 197 -16.09 -4.36 6.98
N GLY A 198 -14.91 -3.90 6.61
CA GLY A 198 -14.74 -2.62 5.91
C GLY A 198 -15.08 -2.77 4.43
N LYS A 199 -15.21 -1.64 3.72
CA LYS A 199 -15.59 -1.58 2.31
C LYS A 199 -16.94 -2.25 2.03
N TRP A 200 -17.85 -2.22 2.99
CA TRP A 200 -19.11 -2.98 2.93
C TRP A 200 -19.91 -2.69 1.66
N ILE A 201 -20.19 -1.41 1.39
CA ILE A 201 -20.94 -1.00 0.20
C ILE A 201 -20.24 -1.42 -1.11
N LEU A 202 -18.89 -1.42 -1.11
CA LEU A 202 -18.10 -1.86 -2.26
C LEU A 202 -18.23 -3.37 -2.48
N ARG A 203 -18.18 -4.17 -1.39
CA ARG A 203 -18.41 -5.62 -1.45
C ARG A 203 -19.80 -5.93 -1.99
N LYS A 204 -20.83 -5.26 -1.47
CA LYS A 204 -22.23 -5.46 -1.93
C LYS A 204 -22.42 -5.03 -3.39
N ALA A 205 -21.74 -3.99 -3.85
CA ALA A 205 -21.85 -3.54 -5.25
C ALA A 205 -21.26 -4.54 -6.27
N PHE A 206 -20.34 -5.42 -5.83
CA PHE A 206 -19.62 -6.38 -6.70
C PHE A 206 -19.80 -7.85 -6.29
N GLU A 207 -20.75 -8.15 -5.41
CA GLU A 207 -20.99 -9.48 -4.87
C GLU A 207 -21.39 -10.51 -5.95
N ASP A 208 -22.07 -10.06 -7.00
CA ASP A 208 -22.47 -10.88 -8.14
C ASP A 208 -21.35 -11.07 -9.19
N LEU A 209 -20.31 -10.22 -9.16
CA LEU A 209 -19.23 -10.24 -10.13
C LEU A 209 -18.05 -11.09 -9.68
N LEU A 210 -17.60 -10.89 -8.45
CA LEU A 210 -16.40 -11.55 -7.92
C LEU A 210 -16.75 -12.83 -7.15
N PRO A 211 -15.88 -13.85 -7.15
CA PRO A 211 -16.04 -15.02 -6.30
C PRO A 211 -16.19 -14.65 -4.82
N ALA A 212 -17.03 -15.40 -4.10
CA ALA A 212 -17.31 -15.15 -2.67
C ALA A 212 -16.04 -15.11 -1.81
N GLU A 213 -15.05 -15.95 -2.12
CA GLU A 213 -13.76 -15.99 -1.42
C GLU A 213 -12.89 -14.74 -1.64
N ILE A 214 -13.16 -13.94 -2.67
CA ILE A 214 -12.55 -12.63 -2.90
C ILE A 214 -13.38 -11.54 -2.21
N ILE A 215 -14.69 -11.56 -2.41
CA ILE A 215 -15.63 -10.58 -1.85
C ILE A 215 -15.57 -10.56 -0.32
N TRP A 216 -15.58 -11.74 0.32
CA TRP A 216 -15.63 -11.85 1.78
C TRP A 216 -14.27 -12.07 2.43
N ARG A 217 -13.20 -11.93 1.64
CA ARG A 217 -11.85 -12.01 2.16
C ARG A 217 -11.59 -10.94 3.21
N THR A 218 -10.99 -11.33 4.33
CA THR A 218 -10.46 -10.39 5.31
C THR A 218 -9.31 -9.58 4.71
N LYS A 219 -9.30 -8.26 4.95
CA LYS A 219 -8.20 -7.38 4.53
C LYS A 219 -6.86 -7.90 5.04
N MET A 220 -5.94 -8.07 4.12
CA MET A 220 -4.55 -8.42 4.43
C MET A 220 -3.63 -7.29 3.94
N PRO A 221 -2.73 -6.76 4.78
CA PRO A 221 -1.73 -5.78 4.35
C PRO A 221 -0.79 -6.36 3.28
N ILE A 222 -0.25 -5.50 2.42
CA ILE A 222 0.59 -5.90 1.28
C ILE A 222 1.77 -6.74 1.75
N GLU A 223 2.47 -6.34 2.82
CA GLU A 223 3.65 -7.05 3.33
C GLU A 223 3.34 -8.47 3.81
N ARG A 224 2.13 -8.73 4.30
CA ARG A 224 1.70 -10.09 4.67
C ARG A 224 1.26 -10.88 3.44
N GLY A 225 0.50 -10.26 2.56
CA GLY A 225 0.00 -10.87 1.34
C GLY A 225 1.11 -11.29 0.39
N SER A 226 2.12 -10.45 0.21
CA SER A 226 3.29 -10.69 -0.63
C SER A 226 4.39 -11.53 0.03
N GLY A 227 4.33 -11.75 1.35
CA GLY A 227 5.35 -12.47 2.12
C GLY A 227 6.51 -11.60 2.62
N THR A 228 6.56 -10.30 2.29
CA THR A 228 7.66 -9.41 2.72
C THR A 228 7.68 -9.12 4.23
N SER A 229 6.62 -9.50 4.96
CA SER A 229 6.60 -9.50 6.43
C SER A 229 7.68 -10.39 7.08
N THR A 230 8.40 -11.21 6.31
CA THR A 230 9.54 -12.03 6.78
C THR A 230 10.85 -11.26 6.80
N LEU A 231 10.95 -10.10 6.14
CA LEU A 231 12.17 -9.29 6.06
C LEU A 231 12.78 -8.87 7.41
N PRO A 232 12.00 -8.58 8.48
CA PRO A 232 12.58 -8.32 9.80
C PRO A 232 13.49 -9.45 10.30
N ASN A 233 13.10 -10.72 10.07
CA ASN A 233 13.92 -11.89 10.45
C ASN A 233 15.21 -11.96 9.60
N TYR A 234 15.10 -11.65 8.31
CA TYR A 234 16.25 -11.59 7.42
C TYR A 234 17.28 -10.55 7.89
N PHE A 235 16.88 -9.32 8.19
CA PHE A 235 17.76 -8.28 8.70
C PHE A 235 18.30 -8.62 10.09
N SER A 236 17.50 -9.27 10.93
CA SER A 236 17.92 -9.75 12.25
C SER A 236 19.06 -10.77 12.16
N SER A 237 19.12 -11.56 11.10
CA SER A 237 20.21 -12.51 10.86
C SER A 237 21.48 -11.87 10.30
N LYS A 238 21.37 -10.71 9.65
CA LYS A 238 22.50 -10.00 9.00
C LYS A 238 23.24 -9.04 9.93
N ILE A 239 22.55 -8.43 10.87
CA ILE A 239 23.10 -7.40 11.77
C ILE A 239 23.20 -7.99 13.16
N SER A 240 24.39 -7.97 13.76
CA SER A 240 24.58 -8.45 15.13
C SER A 240 23.94 -7.49 16.15
N ASP A 241 23.60 -8.01 17.35
CA ASP A 241 23.06 -7.19 18.43
C ASP A 241 24.06 -6.11 18.91
N ALA A 242 25.32 -6.42 18.91
CA ALA A 242 26.40 -5.48 19.28
C ALA A 242 26.49 -4.33 18.26
N GLU A 243 26.48 -4.65 16.98
CA GLU A 243 26.45 -3.64 15.90
C GLU A 243 25.21 -2.78 15.97
N PHE A 244 24.03 -3.39 16.09
CA PHE A 244 22.76 -2.67 16.23
C PHE A 244 22.80 -1.69 17.42
N SER A 245 23.18 -2.18 18.61
CA SER A 245 23.22 -1.37 19.82
C SER A 245 24.18 -0.18 19.72
N LYS A 246 25.33 -0.40 19.08
CA LYS A 246 26.33 0.65 18.83
C LYS A 246 25.79 1.71 17.89
N LYS A 247 25.32 1.32 16.71
CA LYS A 247 24.83 2.23 15.66
C LYS A 247 23.56 2.98 16.08
N ALA A 248 22.61 2.31 16.75
CA ALA A 248 21.41 2.94 17.26
C ALA A 248 21.73 4.06 18.27
N LYS A 249 22.74 3.85 19.13
CA LYS A 249 23.21 4.89 20.06
C LYS A 249 23.92 6.03 19.34
N GLU A 250 24.75 5.73 18.35
CA GLU A 250 25.45 6.72 17.53
C GLU A 250 24.45 7.62 16.82
N TYR A 251 23.47 7.07 16.09
CA TYR A 251 22.46 7.85 15.36
C TYR A 251 21.50 8.62 16.28
N LEU A 252 21.24 8.12 17.48
CA LEU A 252 20.50 8.89 18.47
C LEU A 252 21.28 10.14 18.91
N GLN A 253 22.60 10.03 19.07
CA GLN A 253 23.45 11.14 19.51
C GLN A 253 23.75 12.13 18.39
N SER A 254 24.07 11.65 17.17
CA SER A 254 24.43 12.51 16.04
C SER A 254 23.20 13.16 15.40
N ASP A 255 22.19 12.36 15.08
CA ASP A 255 21.04 12.76 14.26
C ASP A 255 19.75 12.95 15.05
N GLY A 256 19.71 12.44 16.29
CA GLY A 256 18.52 12.41 17.14
C GLY A 256 17.45 11.46 16.60
N VAL A 257 17.88 10.41 15.87
CA VAL A 257 16.97 9.42 15.27
C VAL A 257 16.88 8.20 16.17
N HIS A 258 15.65 7.83 16.54
CA HIS A 258 15.37 6.63 17.32
C HIS A 258 15.25 5.41 16.41
N ILE A 259 16.27 4.60 16.34
CA ILE A 259 16.28 3.33 15.61
C ILE A 259 15.61 2.24 16.45
N ARG A 260 14.56 1.60 15.92
CA ARG A 260 13.70 0.67 16.67
C ARG A 260 14.17 -0.79 16.61
N ASP A 261 14.65 -1.20 15.45
CA ASP A 261 15.07 -2.57 15.15
C ASP A 261 16.11 -2.59 14.01
N LYS A 262 16.62 -3.77 13.68
CA LYS A 262 17.67 -3.96 12.69
C LYS A 262 17.25 -3.66 11.26
N GLU A 263 15.99 -3.91 10.92
CA GLU A 263 15.42 -3.52 9.63
C GLU A 263 15.35 -1.99 9.50
N HIS A 264 14.84 -1.33 10.53
CA HIS A 264 14.79 0.13 10.61
C HIS A 264 16.20 0.75 10.52
N LEU A 265 17.20 0.12 11.16
CA LEU A 265 18.61 0.53 11.03
C LEU A 265 19.08 0.47 9.58
N PHE A 266 18.85 -0.66 8.91
CA PHE A 266 19.28 -0.85 7.52
C PHE A 266 18.67 0.19 6.57
N TYR A 267 17.37 0.48 6.72
CA TYR A 267 16.68 1.49 5.91
C TYR A 267 17.16 2.90 6.27
N TYR A 268 17.39 3.19 7.54
CA TYR A 268 17.93 4.47 7.96
C TYR A 268 19.34 4.72 7.39
N GLU A 269 20.23 3.76 7.44
CA GLU A 269 21.58 3.88 6.85
C GLU A 269 21.53 4.13 5.33
N THR A 270 20.54 3.55 4.65
CA THR A 270 20.30 3.83 3.23
C THR A 270 19.81 5.26 3.02
N TYR A 271 18.86 5.70 3.87
CA TYR A 271 18.31 7.06 3.84
C TYR A 271 19.39 8.11 4.16
N GLU A 272 20.13 7.90 5.23
CA GLU A 272 21.18 8.83 5.71
C GLU A 272 22.27 9.03 4.66
N ARG A 273 22.72 7.97 4.03
CA ARG A 273 23.74 8.03 2.95
C ARG A 273 23.29 8.87 1.77
N GLU A 274 21.99 8.88 1.44
CA GLU A 274 21.40 9.57 0.29
C GLU A 274 21.00 11.01 0.61
N PHE A 275 20.45 11.25 1.81
CA PHE A 275 19.78 12.51 2.16
C PHE A 275 20.36 13.19 3.40
N GLY A 276 21.22 12.51 4.18
CA GLY A 276 21.66 12.97 5.49
C GLY A 276 20.57 12.84 6.57
N SER A 277 20.69 13.64 7.63
CA SER A 277 19.74 13.64 8.74
C SER A 277 18.33 14.06 8.29
N PRO A 278 17.25 13.39 8.78
CA PRO A 278 15.86 13.75 8.46
C PRO A 278 15.37 15.02 9.18
N ARG A 279 16.18 15.61 10.07
CA ARG A 279 15.81 16.84 10.78
C ARG A 279 15.54 17.99 9.81
N GLY A 280 14.39 18.62 9.98
CA GLY A 280 13.97 19.74 9.10
C GLY A 280 13.47 19.27 7.73
N PHE A 281 13.42 17.96 7.47
CA PHE A 281 12.84 17.40 6.25
C PHE A 281 11.32 17.25 6.38
N GLY A 282 10.57 17.44 5.29
CA GLY A 282 9.11 17.33 5.28
C GLY A 282 8.41 18.68 5.34
N GLU A 283 7.09 18.66 5.54
CA GLU A 283 6.22 19.83 5.54
C GLU A 283 5.35 19.86 6.79
N GLY A 284 5.08 21.05 7.32
CA GLY A 284 4.22 21.28 8.46
C GLY A 284 4.92 21.94 9.64
N SER A 285 4.21 22.01 10.78
CA SER A 285 4.68 22.69 12.01
C SER A 285 4.98 21.73 13.16
N LYS A 286 4.44 20.52 13.12
CA LYS A 286 4.68 19.45 14.11
C LYS A 286 6.03 18.78 13.82
N ILE A 287 6.81 18.52 14.86
CA ILE A 287 8.11 17.84 14.74
C ILE A 287 7.98 16.41 15.24
N CYS A 288 8.42 15.44 14.43
CA CYS A 288 8.46 14.03 14.81
C CYS A 288 9.45 13.79 15.97
N ARG A 289 8.98 13.17 17.04
CA ARG A 289 9.81 12.81 18.20
C ARG A 289 10.82 11.69 17.89
N GLY A 290 10.55 10.90 16.83
CA GLY A 290 11.42 9.78 16.46
C GLY A 290 12.56 10.14 15.53
N CYS A 291 12.43 11.19 14.69
CA CYS A 291 13.46 11.51 13.72
C CYS A 291 13.65 13.02 13.43
N GLY A 292 12.85 13.89 14.05
CA GLY A 292 12.98 15.34 13.86
C GLY A 292 12.43 15.88 12.53
N ALA A 293 11.78 15.05 11.71
CA ALA A 293 11.14 15.50 10.47
C ALA A 293 9.89 16.35 10.76
N TYR A 294 9.55 17.26 9.85
CA TYR A 294 8.33 18.05 9.92
C TYR A 294 7.11 17.25 9.46
N LEU A 295 5.97 17.47 10.13
CA LEU A 295 4.70 16.79 9.89
C LEU A 295 3.56 17.80 9.85
N LEU A 296 2.54 17.49 9.06
CA LEU A 296 1.26 18.20 9.14
C LEU A 296 0.57 17.92 10.48
N GLU A 297 -0.11 18.92 11.05
CA GLU A 297 -0.81 18.81 12.35
C GLU A 297 -1.78 17.61 12.45
N VAL A 298 -2.42 17.26 11.34
CA VAL A 298 -3.38 16.15 11.27
C VAL A 298 -2.74 14.77 11.21
N MET A 299 -1.41 14.68 11.08
CA MET A 299 -0.70 13.39 11.00
C MET A 299 -0.49 12.80 12.40
N GLU A 300 -0.93 11.56 12.58
CA GLU A 300 -0.75 10.78 13.81
C GLU A 300 0.51 9.92 13.76
N PHE A 301 1.10 9.72 12.58
CA PHE A 301 2.35 8.98 12.38
C PHE A 301 3.29 9.71 11.44
N CYS A 302 4.58 9.44 11.59
CA CYS A 302 5.62 10.01 10.76
C CYS A 302 5.88 9.12 9.53
N ARG A 303 5.63 9.62 8.34
CA ARG A 303 5.93 8.88 7.10
C ARG A 303 7.41 8.73 6.81
N THR A 304 8.27 9.53 7.43
CA THR A 304 9.72 9.43 7.23
C THR A 304 10.31 8.25 8.00
N CYS A 305 9.87 8.03 9.25
CA CYS A 305 10.44 6.99 10.12
C CYS A 305 9.43 5.98 10.67
N GLY A 306 8.12 6.16 10.45
CA GLY A 306 7.08 5.27 10.95
C GLY A 306 6.76 5.43 12.45
N MET A 307 7.24 6.48 13.14
CA MET A 307 6.90 6.71 14.55
C MET A 307 5.41 7.02 14.70
N SER A 308 4.75 6.36 15.65
CA SER A 308 3.36 6.62 16.06
C SER A 308 3.22 6.44 17.57
N PRO A 309 2.57 7.37 18.30
CA PRO A 309 2.22 8.73 17.86
C PRO A 309 3.46 9.57 17.56
N ALA A 310 3.39 10.40 16.52
CA ALA A 310 4.50 11.23 16.06
C ALA A 310 4.55 12.59 16.77
#